data_4ca642520842de98708e45c461f6dc13
#
_entry.id   4ca642520842de98708e45c461f6dc13
#
_cell.length_a   1.000
_cell.length_b   1.000
_cell.length_c   1.000
_cell.angle_alpha   90.00
_cell.angle_beta   90.00
_cell.angle_gamma   90.00
#
_symmetry.space_group_name_H-M   'P 1'
#
loop_
_entity.id
_entity.type
_entity.pdbx_description
1 polymer ?
#
loop_
_entity_poly.entity_id
_entity_poly.type
_entity_poly.pdbx_seq_one_letter_code
_entity_poly.pdbx_strand_id
1 'polypeptide(L)'
;MRTILLIILSFSSIIASAQVSVTRDVLLMGGGFGITIVAKDSQTANQNIDTVIAEISRIEYLISDWKPETQVSQVNQNAGIRPVKVDKEVLELTERAIKISEITNGAFDISFAAMEKIWKFDGSMTEMPSSEAVKKAREKVGYKNIIINKDSSTIFLKLKGMKIGFGALGEGYAADRCRDMMIARGITAGIVNATGDIQAWGKHPDGHPWMIGVNDPFNSGELIAAIPIEGAITTSGSYEKYAMINGKRYAHIINPATGYPATGLVSVTIIGPHAEFSNAMSTSIMVLGRKAGLQLLKKYPAYKCLMITDQGKYITSPRLNLKKYRISE
;
A
#
# COMPACT_ATOMS: atom_id res chain seq x y z
N MET A 1 44.24 -61.53 22.49
CA MET A 1 43.72 -60.26 22.97
C MET A 1 42.96 -59.58 21.85
N ARG A 2 41.61 -59.53 21.91
CA ARG A 2 40.78 -58.79 20.93
C ARG A 2 40.39 -57.46 21.55
N THR A 3 40.89 -56.38 20.96
CA THR A 3 40.59 -55.02 21.38
C THR A 3 39.23 -54.62 20.76
N ILE A 4 38.20 -54.42 21.62
CA ILE A 4 36.89 -53.90 21.22
C ILE A 4 37.00 -52.40 21.16
N LEU A 5 36.85 -51.81 19.93
CA LEU A 5 36.78 -50.38 19.69
C LEU A 5 35.33 -49.92 19.93
N LEU A 6 35.08 -49.22 21.03
CA LEU A 6 33.77 -48.58 21.30
C LEU A 6 33.69 -47.27 20.49
N ILE A 7 32.84 -47.25 19.47
CA ILE A 7 32.49 -46.03 18.75
C ILE A 7 31.32 -45.35 19.52
N ILE A 8 31.60 -44.28 20.22
CA ILE A 8 30.59 -43.38 20.81
C ILE A 8 30.02 -42.50 19.72
N LEU A 9 28.81 -42.83 19.24
CA LEU A 9 28.02 -41.94 18.40
C LEU A 9 27.39 -40.86 19.30
N SER A 10 27.96 -39.64 19.27
CA SER A 10 27.32 -38.45 19.88
C SER A 10 26.14 -38.03 19.00
N PHE A 11 24.93 -38.37 19.41
CA PHE A 11 23.70 -37.77 18.85
C PHE A 11 23.61 -36.31 19.31
N SER A 12 23.99 -35.38 18.46
CA SER A 12 23.67 -33.96 18.65
C SER A 12 22.16 -33.79 18.37
N SER A 13 21.36 -33.78 19.44
CA SER A 13 19.94 -33.45 19.34
C SER A 13 19.84 -31.98 18.88
N ILE A 14 19.49 -31.75 17.64
CA ILE A 14 19.04 -30.47 17.17
C ILE A 14 17.70 -30.22 17.85
N ILE A 15 17.68 -29.45 18.92
CA ILE A 15 16.46 -28.95 19.54
C ILE A 15 15.89 -27.95 18.52
N ALA A 16 14.97 -28.39 17.67
CA ALA A 16 14.14 -27.51 16.91
C ALA A 16 13.29 -26.69 17.90
N SER A 17 13.70 -25.48 18.21
CA SER A 17 12.88 -24.55 18.98
C SER A 17 11.60 -24.29 18.20
N ALA A 18 10.45 -24.72 18.73
CA ALA A 18 9.16 -24.43 18.13
C ALA A 18 8.96 -22.90 18.11
N GLN A 19 8.92 -22.33 16.92
CA GLN A 19 8.60 -20.92 16.75
C GLN A 19 7.12 -20.69 17.01
N VAL A 20 6.78 -19.51 17.55
CA VAL A 20 5.39 -19.07 17.76
C VAL A 20 5.07 -17.92 16.82
N SER A 21 3.83 -17.87 16.39
CA SER A 21 3.27 -16.72 15.65
C SER A 21 2.35 -15.93 16.57
N VAL A 22 2.58 -14.64 16.70
CA VAL A 22 1.72 -13.71 17.46
C VAL A 22 1.20 -12.64 16.52
N THR A 23 -0.11 -12.37 16.61
CA THR A 23 -0.78 -11.33 15.83
C THR A 23 -1.40 -10.30 16.77
N ARG A 24 -1.29 -9.01 16.42
CA ARG A 24 -2.02 -7.92 17.08
C ARG A 24 -2.63 -6.99 16.02
N ASP A 25 -3.89 -6.61 16.28
CA ASP A 25 -4.60 -5.59 15.51
C ASP A 25 -4.57 -4.28 16.26
N VAL A 26 -4.22 -3.20 15.55
CA VAL A 26 -4.07 -1.84 16.11
C VAL A 26 -4.58 -0.81 15.13
N LEU A 27 -4.99 0.38 15.63
CA LEU A 27 -5.37 1.51 14.79
C LEU A 27 -4.16 2.43 14.60
N LEU A 28 -3.69 2.56 13.35
CA LEU A 28 -2.56 3.40 12.96
C LEU A 28 -2.87 4.07 11.60
N MET A 29 -2.31 5.23 11.35
CA MET A 29 -2.47 5.98 10.08
C MET A 29 -3.95 6.18 9.64
N GLY A 30 -4.86 6.16 10.61
CA GLY A 30 -6.30 6.29 10.36
C GLY A 30 -7.01 5.00 9.94
N GLY A 31 -6.33 3.85 9.98
CA GLY A 31 -6.87 2.54 9.58
C GLY A 31 -6.46 1.38 10.48
N GLY A 32 -7.03 0.21 10.24
CA GLY A 32 -6.71 -1.03 10.97
C GLY A 32 -5.46 -1.71 10.44
N PHE A 33 -4.46 -1.90 11.30
CA PHE A 33 -3.24 -2.66 10.99
C PHE A 33 -3.23 -3.98 11.71
N GLY A 34 -2.98 -5.08 10.98
CA GLY A 34 -2.70 -6.40 11.53
C GLY A 34 -1.20 -6.70 11.45
N ILE A 35 -0.55 -6.92 12.59
CA ILE A 35 0.89 -7.20 12.65
C ILE A 35 1.11 -8.61 13.19
N THR A 36 1.71 -9.46 12.37
CA THR A 36 2.06 -10.85 12.74
C THR A 36 3.57 -11.02 12.74
N ILE A 37 4.12 -11.50 13.84
CA ILE A 37 5.56 -11.79 13.99
C ILE A 37 5.75 -13.24 14.41
N VAL A 38 6.67 -13.91 13.71
CA VAL A 38 7.15 -15.26 14.10
C VAL A 38 8.46 -15.10 14.86
N ALA A 39 8.50 -15.64 16.07
CA ALA A 39 9.68 -15.58 16.95
C ALA A 39 9.83 -16.86 17.77
N LYS A 40 10.94 -16.97 18.53
CA LYS A 40 11.22 -18.10 19.41
C LYS A 40 10.21 -18.27 20.55
N ASP A 41 9.59 -17.16 21.00
CA ASP A 41 8.60 -17.11 22.06
C ASP A 41 7.67 -15.90 21.90
N SER A 42 6.53 -15.92 22.61
CA SER A 42 5.52 -14.85 22.56
C SER A 42 6.03 -13.51 23.11
N GLN A 43 6.94 -13.51 24.06
CA GLN A 43 7.51 -12.28 24.61
C GLN A 43 8.35 -11.56 23.54
N THR A 44 9.24 -12.30 22.88
CA THR A 44 10.05 -11.78 21.77
C THR A 44 9.19 -11.28 20.61
N ALA A 45 8.13 -12.04 20.26
CA ALA A 45 7.18 -11.61 19.21
C ALA A 45 6.50 -10.29 19.57
N ASN A 46 5.96 -10.16 20.80
CA ASN A 46 5.29 -8.93 21.24
C ASN A 46 6.23 -7.72 21.28
N GLN A 47 7.46 -7.85 21.75
CA GLN A 47 8.47 -6.77 21.75
C GLN A 47 8.77 -6.28 20.32
N ASN A 48 8.81 -7.18 19.35
CA ASN A 48 9.01 -6.79 17.95
C ASN A 48 7.75 -6.16 17.35
N ILE A 49 6.55 -6.61 17.72
CA ILE A 49 5.29 -5.93 17.34
C ILE A 49 5.26 -4.50 17.90
N ASP A 50 5.67 -4.28 19.17
CA ASP A 50 5.79 -2.93 19.73
C ASP A 50 6.76 -2.05 18.94
N THR A 51 7.87 -2.63 18.47
CA THR A 51 8.83 -1.91 17.61
C THR A 51 8.21 -1.54 16.25
N VAL A 52 7.43 -2.45 15.65
CA VAL A 52 6.69 -2.19 14.39
C VAL A 52 5.67 -1.07 14.58
N ILE A 53 4.89 -1.10 15.67
CA ILE A 53 3.91 -0.06 16.00
C ILE A 53 4.58 1.31 16.16
N ALA A 54 5.71 1.36 16.87
CA ALA A 54 6.47 2.60 17.06
C ALA A 54 6.98 3.17 15.72
N GLU A 55 7.50 2.31 14.82
CA GLU A 55 7.97 2.73 13.50
C GLU A 55 6.83 3.25 12.61
N ILE A 56 5.68 2.56 12.57
CA ILE A 56 4.51 3.02 11.82
C ILE A 56 4.02 4.38 12.36
N SER A 57 3.96 4.54 13.69
CA SER A 57 3.57 5.81 14.32
C SER A 57 4.56 6.94 13.98
N ARG A 58 5.86 6.64 13.92
CA ARG A 58 6.89 7.60 13.50
C ARG A 58 6.70 8.02 12.04
N ILE A 59 6.44 7.06 11.15
CA ILE A 59 6.17 7.32 9.73
C ILE A 59 4.90 8.17 9.58
N GLU A 60 3.82 7.82 10.28
CA GLU A 60 2.60 8.62 10.29
C GLU A 60 2.87 10.08 10.67
N TYR A 61 3.67 10.31 11.71
CA TYR A 61 4.04 11.66 12.12
C TYR A 61 4.85 12.41 11.05
N LEU A 62 5.63 11.72 10.22
CA LEU A 62 6.37 12.35 9.12
C LEU A 62 5.48 12.73 7.95
N ILE A 63 4.54 11.85 7.52
CA ILE A 63 3.87 11.95 6.23
C ILE A 63 2.38 12.30 6.28
N SER A 64 1.76 12.37 7.45
CA SER A 64 0.36 12.77 7.61
C SER A 64 0.14 14.18 7.06
N ASP A 65 -0.91 14.36 6.26
CA ASP A 65 -1.32 15.66 5.72
C ASP A 65 -2.52 16.27 6.46
N TRP A 66 -3.07 15.58 7.47
CA TRP A 66 -4.17 16.05 8.32
C TRP A 66 -3.72 16.50 9.73
N LYS A 67 -2.56 16.06 10.23
CA LYS A 67 -1.96 16.55 11.47
C LYS A 67 -1.18 17.83 11.18
N PRO A 68 -1.55 19.00 11.72
CA PRO A 68 -0.99 20.29 11.29
C PRO A 68 0.50 20.48 11.57
N GLU A 69 1.04 19.77 12.55
CA GLU A 69 2.45 19.85 12.98
C GLU A 69 3.41 19.01 12.13
N THR A 70 2.90 18.15 11.26
CA THR A 70 3.74 17.27 10.45
C THR A 70 4.49 18.02 9.34
N GLN A 71 5.57 17.43 8.85
CA GLN A 71 6.37 18.03 7.77
C GLN A 71 5.58 18.18 6.47
N VAL A 72 4.75 17.19 6.11
CA VAL A 72 3.90 17.27 4.92
C VAL A 72 2.85 18.36 5.05
N SER A 73 2.24 18.49 6.22
CA SER A 73 1.30 19.60 6.48
C SER A 73 1.97 20.97 6.39
N GLN A 74 3.22 21.11 6.87
CA GLN A 74 3.99 22.34 6.72
C GLN A 74 4.32 22.64 5.25
N VAL A 75 4.67 21.63 4.44
CA VAL A 75 4.85 21.78 2.99
C VAL A 75 3.55 22.29 2.35
N ASN A 76 2.40 21.68 2.70
CA ASN A 76 1.09 22.04 2.19
C ASN A 76 0.68 23.49 2.57
N GLN A 77 0.95 23.90 3.82
CA GLN A 77 0.66 25.26 4.31
C GLN A 77 1.49 26.33 3.63
N ASN A 78 2.70 25.98 3.15
CA ASN A 78 3.61 26.89 2.46
C ASN A 78 3.53 26.81 0.91
N ALA A 79 2.51 26.14 0.37
CA ALA A 79 2.30 26.02 -1.07
C ALA A 79 2.13 27.40 -1.76
N GLY A 80 2.98 27.69 -2.76
CA GLY A 80 3.05 28.97 -3.46
C GLY A 80 3.73 30.10 -2.67
N ILE A 81 4.33 29.80 -1.50
CA ILE A 81 4.96 30.80 -0.62
C ILE A 81 6.48 30.59 -0.58
N ARG A 82 6.95 29.44 -0.09
CA ARG A 82 8.38 29.15 0.07
C ARG A 82 8.66 27.64 0.13
N PRO A 83 9.90 27.22 -0.15
CA PRO A 83 10.37 25.86 0.16
C PRO A 83 10.33 25.57 1.65
N VAL A 84 10.05 24.32 2.00
CA VAL A 84 10.06 23.80 3.38
C VAL A 84 11.10 22.72 3.50
N LYS A 85 11.95 22.83 4.53
CA LYS A 85 12.93 21.79 4.87
C LYS A 85 12.20 20.58 5.45
N VAL A 86 12.56 19.39 4.97
CA VAL A 86 11.98 18.11 5.40
C VAL A 86 13.09 17.10 5.69
N ASP A 87 12.75 16.05 6.42
CA ASP A 87 13.64 14.93 6.62
C ASP A 87 13.93 14.25 5.27
N LYS A 88 15.13 13.67 5.18
CA LYS A 88 15.56 12.94 3.98
C LYS A 88 14.58 11.84 3.58
N GLU A 89 13.97 11.18 4.55
CA GLU A 89 12.97 10.13 4.33
C GLU A 89 11.72 10.68 3.62
N VAL A 90 11.20 11.83 4.03
CA VAL A 90 10.06 12.50 3.36
C VAL A 90 10.44 12.95 1.96
N LEU A 91 11.65 13.49 1.79
CA LEU A 91 12.17 13.90 0.49
C LEU A 91 12.24 12.72 -0.48
N GLU A 92 12.87 11.62 -0.07
CA GLU A 92 13.03 10.40 -0.88
C GLU A 92 11.70 9.75 -1.21
N LEU A 93 10.74 9.72 -0.26
CA LEU A 93 9.39 9.22 -0.52
C LEU A 93 8.67 10.09 -1.57
N THR A 94 8.83 11.41 -1.47
CA THR A 94 8.28 12.35 -2.47
C THR A 94 8.91 12.15 -3.85
N GLU A 95 10.22 11.89 -3.92
CA GLU A 95 10.90 11.57 -5.19
C GLU A 95 10.34 10.28 -5.83
N ARG A 96 10.17 9.23 -5.04
CA ARG A 96 9.58 7.97 -5.53
C ARG A 96 8.15 8.18 -6.02
N ALA A 97 7.35 8.97 -5.29
CA ALA A 97 6.00 9.33 -5.71
C ALA A 97 5.98 10.10 -7.05
N ILE A 98 6.88 11.08 -7.24
CA ILE A 98 7.03 11.79 -8.52
C ILE A 98 7.44 10.81 -9.63
N LYS A 99 8.37 9.89 -9.34
CA LYS A 99 8.78 8.88 -10.31
C LYS A 99 7.63 7.97 -10.76
N ILE A 100 6.76 7.59 -9.82
CA ILE A 100 5.55 6.82 -10.14
C ILE A 100 4.59 7.68 -10.99
N SER A 101 4.46 8.97 -10.67
CA SER A 101 3.66 9.89 -11.49
C SER A 101 4.18 9.98 -12.93
N GLU A 102 5.50 10.04 -13.13
CA GLU A 102 6.13 10.04 -14.45
C GLU A 102 5.83 8.77 -15.25
N ILE A 103 6.07 7.59 -14.67
CA ILE A 103 5.89 6.31 -15.36
C ILE A 103 4.42 5.98 -15.64
N THR A 104 3.50 6.56 -14.88
CA THR A 104 2.04 6.41 -15.05
C THR A 104 1.42 7.54 -15.86
N ASN A 105 2.24 8.49 -16.35
CA ASN A 105 1.79 9.69 -17.06
C ASN A 105 0.73 10.49 -16.29
N GLY A 106 0.93 10.62 -14.96
CA GLY A 106 0.06 11.37 -14.06
C GLY A 106 -1.22 10.64 -13.63
N ALA A 107 -1.38 9.36 -13.94
CA ALA A 107 -2.48 8.56 -13.40
C ALA A 107 -2.35 8.33 -11.89
N PHE A 108 -1.13 8.31 -11.39
CA PHE A 108 -0.78 8.48 -9.98
C PHE A 108 -0.25 9.90 -9.78
N ASP A 109 -0.77 10.62 -8.80
CA ASP A 109 -0.30 11.97 -8.49
C ASP A 109 -0.61 12.31 -7.02
N ILE A 110 0.41 12.41 -6.19
CA ILE A 110 0.24 12.74 -4.75
C ILE A 110 -0.32 14.15 -4.53
N SER A 111 -0.26 15.04 -5.53
CA SER A 111 -0.87 16.37 -5.45
C SER A 111 -2.40 16.34 -5.57
N PHE A 112 -2.97 15.18 -5.89
CA PHE A 112 -4.40 14.91 -5.83
C PHE A 112 -5.03 15.31 -4.48
N ALA A 113 -4.30 15.27 -3.37
CA ALA A 113 -4.75 15.73 -2.06
C ALA A 113 -5.34 17.16 -2.06
N ALA A 114 -5.03 17.98 -3.06
CA ALA A 114 -5.66 19.29 -3.26
C ALA A 114 -7.16 19.22 -3.64
N MET A 115 -7.67 18.05 -4.06
CA MET A 115 -9.06 17.83 -4.46
C MET A 115 -9.98 17.29 -3.36
N GLU A 116 -9.46 16.93 -2.19
CA GLU A 116 -10.23 16.30 -1.10
C GLU A 116 -11.47 17.08 -0.65
N LYS A 117 -11.46 18.40 -0.81
CA LYS A 117 -12.58 19.23 -0.34
C LYS A 117 -13.84 19.18 -1.21
N ILE A 118 -13.74 18.71 -2.45
CA ILE A 118 -14.87 18.68 -3.38
C ILE A 118 -15.53 17.31 -3.50
N TRP A 119 -14.83 16.26 -3.08
CA TRP A 119 -15.36 14.90 -3.03
C TRP A 119 -15.39 14.42 -1.57
N LYS A 120 -16.49 13.81 -1.16
CA LYS A 120 -16.65 13.17 0.14
C LYS A 120 -17.08 11.73 -0.07
N PHE A 121 -16.36 10.80 0.53
CA PHE A 121 -16.58 9.36 0.41
C PHE A 121 -16.96 8.72 1.76
N ASP A 122 -17.58 9.52 2.62
CA ASP A 122 -18.06 9.17 3.96
C ASP A 122 -19.57 8.90 4.00
N GLY A 123 -20.21 8.80 2.84
CA GLY A 123 -21.65 8.61 2.69
C GLY A 123 -22.47 9.90 2.76
N SER A 124 -21.87 11.06 3.07
CA SER A 124 -22.61 12.34 3.17
C SER A 124 -22.88 13.00 1.82
N MET A 125 -22.19 12.58 0.75
CA MET A 125 -22.30 13.18 -0.58
C MET A 125 -23.43 12.55 -1.38
N THR A 126 -24.43 13.34 -1.74
CA THR A 126 -25.62 12.91 -2.50
C THR A 126 -25.71 13.53 -3.89
N GLU A 127 -24.90 14.57 -4.17
CA GLU A 127 -24.91 15.32 -5.42
C GLU A 127 -23.49 15.42 -6.01
N MET A 128 -23.42 15.49 -7.33
CA MET A 128 -22.14 15.72 -8.02
C MET A 128 -21.64 17.14 -7.76
N PRO A 129 -20.32 17.33 -7.53
CA PRO A 129 -19.76 18.68 -7.51
C PRO A 129 -19.94 19.33 -8.88
N SER A 130 -20.12 20.66 -8.90
CA SER A 130 -20.24 21.39 -10.16
C SER A 130 -18.96 21.25 -10.99
N SER A 131 -19.11 21.27 -12.33
CA SER A 131 -17.97 21.20 -13.25
C SER A 131 -16.96 22.33 -13.01
N GLU A 132 -17.44 23.49 -12.60
CA GLU A 132 -16.61 24.66 -12.25
C GLU A 132 -15.77 24.37 -10.99
N ALA A 133 -16.39 23.78 -9.94
CA ALA A 133 -15.67 23.39 -8.70
C ALA A 133 -14.59 22.35 -9.00
N VAL A 134 -14.90 21.32 -9.82
CA VAL A 134 -13.94 20.31 -10.25
C VAL A 134 -12.79 20.94 -11.02
N LYS A 135 -13.07 21.82 -12.00
CA LYS A 135 -12.05 22.51 -12.78
C LYS A 135 -11.13 23.34 -11.90
N LYS A 136 -11.69 24.15 -10.99
CA LYS A 136 -10.92 25.01 -10.07
C LYS A 136 -10.05 24.20 -9.10
N ALA A 137 -10.54 23.07 -8.58
CA ALA A 137 -9.74 22.22 -7.71
C ALA A 137 -8.60 21.53 -8.48
N ARG A 138 -8.87 21.10 -9.74
CA ARG A 138 -7.88 20.47 -10.60
C ARG A 138 -6.72 21.41 -11.00
N GLU A 139 -6.92 22.73 -11.04
CA GLU A 139 -5.85 23.70 -11.29
C GLU A 139 -4.70 23.62 -10.26
N LYS A 140 -4.95 23.05 -9.10
CA LYS A 140 -3.98 22.86 -8.03
C LYS A 140 -3.30 21.47 -8.04
N VAL A 141 -3.65 20.61 -9.00
CA VAL A 141 -3.11 19.26 -9.15
C VAL A 141 -2.06 19.25 -10.26
N GLY A 142 -0.97 18.55 -10.02
CA GLY A 142 0.07 18.33 -11.03
C GLY A 142 1.44 18.12 -10.40
N TYR A 143 1.92 16.87 -10.39
CA TYR A 143 3.20 16.47 -9.81
C TYR A 143 4.41 17.27 -10.33
N LYS A 144 4.34 17.80 -11.55
CA LYS A 144 5.39 18.67 -12.15
C LYS A 144 5.59 20.01 -11.42
N ASN A 145 4.64 20.37 -10.55
CA ASN A 145 4.71 21.55 -9.70
C ASN A 145 5.28 21.26 -8.30
N ILE A 146 5.67 20.01 -8.03
CA ILE A 146 6.40 19.61 -6.81
C ILE A 146 7.87 19.73 -7.13
N ILE A 147 8.57 20.67 -6.48
CA ILE A 147 10.00 20.91 -6.68
C ILE A 147 10.77 20.39 -5.48
N ILE A 148 11.73 19.53 -5.76
CA ILE A 148 12.64 18.95 -4.76
C ILE A 148 14.02 19.56 -4.93
N ASN A 149 14.64 19.98 -3.83
CA ASN A 149 16.04 20.31 -3.77
C ASN A 149 16.74 19.35 -2.79
N LYS A 150 17.60 18.50 -3.31
CA LYS A 150 18.32 17.47 -2.52
C LYS A 150 19.38 18.06 -1.61
N ASP A 151 20.08 19.08 -2.07
CA ASP A 151 21.20 19.69 -1.33
C ASP A 151 20.71 20.37 -0.05
N SER A 152 19.57 21.06 -0.13
CA SER A 152 18.96 21.73 1.01
C SER A 152 17.91 20.89 1.75
N SER A 153 17.60 19.69 1.24
CA SER A 153 16.50 18.82 1.73
C SER A 153 15.19 19.58 1.84
N THR A 154 14.75 20.22 0.73
CA THR A 154 13.50 21.00 0.73
C THR A 154 12.53 20.54 -0.34
N ILE A 155 11.23 20.71 -0.04
CA ILE A 155 10.12 20.54 -0.97
C ILE A 155 9.40 21.89 -1.13
N PHE A 156 9.11 22.25 -2.37
CA PHE A 156 8.33 23.43 -2.69
C PHE A 156 7.17 23.08 -3.66
N LEU A 157 5.97 23.46 -3.29
CA LEU A 157 4.79 23.36 -4.10
C LEU A 157 4.57 24.71 -4.81
N LYS A 158 4.68 24.74 -6.15
CA LYS A 158 4.63 26.00 -6.92
C LYS A 158 3.30 26.71 -6.86
N LEU A 159 2.19 25.97 -6.76
CA LEU A 159 0.86 26.53 -6.89
C LEU A 159 0.26 26.86 -5.52
N LYS A 160 -0.26 28.06 -5.34
CA LYS A 160 -0.96 28.45 -4.11
C LYS A 160 -2.16 27.54 -3.85
N GLY A 161 -2.21 26.95 -2.65
CA GLY A 161 -3.26 26.02 -2.25
C GLY A 161 -3.14 24.62 -2.85
N MET A 162 -2.02 24.30 -3.51
CA MET A 162 -1.61 22.93 -3.82
C MET A 162 -1.38 22.14 -2.52
N LYS A 163 -1.63 20.85 -2.55
CA LYS A 163 -1.35 19.94 -1.44
C LYS A 163 -0.75 18.66 -1.97
N ILE A 164 0.04 18.00 -1.17
CA ILE A 164 0.47 16.61 -1.38
C ILE A 164 -0.02 15.75 -0.22
N GLY A 165 -0.30 14.46 -0.51
CA GLY A 165 -0.68 13.47 0.48
C GLY A 165 -0.20 12.09 0.03
N PHE A 166 0.10 11.23 0.99
CA PHE A 166 0.69 9.91 0.73
C PHE A 166 -0.30 8.75 0.90
N GLY A 167 -1.62 9.00 0.93
CA GLY A 167 -2.64 7.99 1.20
C GLY A 167 -2.61 6.77 0.26
N ALA A 168 -2.17 6.93 -1.01
CA ALA A 168 -2.06 5.84 -1.97
C ALA A 168 -0.64 5.22 -2.05
N LEU A 169 0.21 5.43 -1.05
CA LEU A 169 1.61 5.00 -1.04
C LEU A 169 2.13 4.76 0.38
N GLY A 170 1.70 5.57 1.36
CA GLY A 170 2.28 5.64 2.69
C GLY A 170 2.08 4.38 3.52
N GLU A 171 0.93 3.72 3.41
CA GLU A 171 0.63 2.46 4.11
C GLU A 171 1.52 1.33 3.60
N GLY A 172 1.65 1.19 2.27
CA GLY A 172 2.56 0.24 1.65
C GLY A 172 4.03 0.52 1.98
N TYR A 173 4.43 1.81 2.02
CA TYR A 173 5.77 2.21 2.47
C TYR A 173 6.03 1.80 3.91
N ALA A 174 5.09 2.04 4.82
CA ALA A 174 5.23 1.65 6.22
C ALA A 174 5.37 0.14 6.37
N ALA A 175 4.59 -0.65 5.63
CA ALA A 175 4.68 -2.10 5.63
C ALA A 175 6.05 -2.60 5.13
N ASP A 176 6.58 -2.04 4.03
CA ASP A 176 7.91 -2.38 3.50
C ASP A 176 9.03 -2.04 4.50
N ARG A 177 8.97 -0.84 5.11
CA ARG A 177 9.93 -0.39 6.11
C ARG A 177 9.95 -1.30 7.34
N CYS A 178 8.78 -1.70 7.82
CA CYS A 178 8.67 -2.61 8.96
C CYS A 178 9.23 -3.99 8.65
N ARG A 179 8.94 -4.55 7.46
CA ARG A 179 9.56 -5.81 7.02
C ARG A 179 11.09 -5.71 7.04
N ASP A 180 11.66 -4.68 6.42
CA ASP A 180 13.12 -4.52 6.31
C ASP A 180 13.76 -4.35 7.69
N MET A 181 13.12 -3.59 8.58
CA MET A 181 13.55 -3.44 9.97
C MET A 181 13.50 -4.77 10.73
N MET A 182 12.45 -5.55 10.56
CA MET A 182 12.32 -6.86 11.23
C MET A 182 13.35 -7.87 10.73
N ILE A 183 13.60 -7.91 9.41
CA ILE A 183 14.65 -8.76 8.83
C ILE A 183 16.02 -8.36 9.37
N ALA A 184 16.34 -7.06 9.45
CA ALA A 184 17.59 -6.56 10.03
C ALA A 184 17.76 -6.92 11.52
N ARG A 185 16.66 -7.12 12.25
CA ARG A 185 16.63 -7.60 13.63
C ARG A 185 16.69 -9.13 13.77
N GLY A 186 16.79 -9.86 12.67
CA GLY A 186 16.83 -11.34 12.65
C GLY A 186 15.47 -12.01 12.74
N ILE A 187 14.36 -11.28 12.56
CA ILE A 187 13.02 -11.86 12.48
C ILE A 187 12.81 -12.43 11.09
N THR A 188 12.74 -13.75 10.99
CA THR A 188 12.76 -14.49 9.72
C THR A 188 11.41 -14.58 9.03
N ALA A 189 10.29 -14.33 9.73
CA ALA A 189 8.96 -14.40 9.15
C ALA A 189 7.96 -13.48 9.84
N GLY A 190 7.00 -12.94 9.08
CA GLY A 190 5.93 -12.11 9.58
C GLY A 190 5.05 -11.54 8.47
N ILE A 191 4.04 -10.80 8.90
CA ILE A 191 3.11 -10.05 8.04
C ILE A 191 2.87 -8.67 8.66
N VAL A 192 2.89 -7.63 7.84
CA VAL A 192 2.30 -6.32 8.14
C VAL A 192 1.17 -6.11 7.15
N ASN A 193 -0.05 -6.11 7.67
CA ASN A 193 -1.26 -5.75 6.93
C ASN A 193 -1.65 -4.32 7.29
N ALA A 194 -1.39 -3.40 6.39
CA ALA A 194 -1.70 -1.98 6.51
C ALA A 194 -3.00 -1.71 5.73
N THR A 195 -4.15 -1.84 6.38
CA THR A 195 -5.48 -1.58 5.78
C THR A 195 -5.76 -2.30 4.45
N GLY A 196 -5.14 -3.48 4.24
CA GLY A 196 -5.23 -4.24 2.98
C GLY A 196 -3.99 -4.14 2.09
N ASP A 197 -3.05 -3.24 2.39
CA ASP A 197 -1.71 -3.24 1.80
C ASP A 197 -0.81 -4.15 2.61
N ILE A 198 -0.62 -5.37 2.14
CA ILE A 198 0.01 -6.44 2.89
C ILE A 198 1.44 -6.63 2.41
N GLN A 199 2.38 -6.67 3.36
CA GLN A 199 3.74 -7.12 3.15
C GLN A 199 4.02 -8.33 4.04
N ALA A 200 4.39 -9.46 3.41
CA ALA A 200 4.70 -10.71 4.08
C ALA A 200 6.12 -11.18 3.75
N TRP A 201 6.79 -11.81 4.71
CA TRP A 201 8.09 -12.40 4.49
C TRP A 201 8.24 -13.73 5.24
N GLY A 202 9.12 -14.59 4.74
CA GLY A 202 9.34 -15.94 5.30
C GLY A 202 8.08 -16.79 5.23
N LYS A 203 7.95 -17.71 6.17
CA LYS A 203 6.86 -18.70 6.23
C LYS A 203 6.21 -18.76 7.61
N HIS A 204 5.00 -19.27 7.64
CA HIS A 204 4.33 -19.65 8.88
C HIS A 204 5.17 -20.69 9.66
N PRO A 205 5.07 -20.78 11.01
CA PRO A 205 5.86 -21.73 11.83
C PRO A 205 5.73 -23.21 11.43
N ASP A 206 4.63 -23.61 10.80
CA ASP A 206 4.41 -24.95 10.25
C ASP A 206 5.08 -25.19 8.89
N GLY A 207 5.81 -24.20 8.35
CA GLY A 207 6.52 -24.26 7.07
C GLY A 207 5.68 -23.94 5.84
N HIS A 208 4.37 -23.70 5.98
CA HIS A 208 3.50 -23.29 4.88
C HIS A 208 3.71 -21.82 4.49
N PRO A 209 3.49 -21.44 3.21
CA PRO A 209 3.49 -20.04 2.80
C PRO A 209 2.32 -19.30 3.46
N TRP A 210 2.49 -17.99 3.60
CA TRP A 210 1.39 -17.11 3.99
C TRP A 210 0.29 -17.13 2.92
N MET A 211 -0.95 -17.41 3.31
CA MET A 211 -2.09 -17.42 2.40
C MET A 211 -2.93 -16.16 2.60
N ILE A 212 -3.02 -15.32 1.58
CA ILE A 212 -3.77 -14.07 1.65
C ILE A 212 -5.02 -14.16 0.79
N GLY A 213 -6.18 -13.89 1.41
CA GLY A 213 -7.47 -13.83 0.76
C GLY A 213 -7.61 -12.59 -0.13
N VAL A 214 -8.20 -12.77 -1.32
CA VAL A 214 -8.63 -11.67 -2.19
C VAL A 214 -10.16 -11.59 -2.10
N ASN A 215 -10.67 -10.46 -1.64
CA ASN A 215 -12.10 -10.24 -1.42
C ASN A 215 -12.90 -10.18 -2.72
N ASP A 216 -14.14 -10.66 -2.68
CA ASP A 216 -15.09 -10.42 -3.74
C ASP A 216 -15.64 -8.98 -3.62
N PRO A 217 -15.45 -8.12 -4.65
CA PRO A 217 -15.94 -6.74 -4.60
C PRO A 217 -17.46 -6.62 -4.68
N PHE A 218 -18.17 -7.70 -5.04
CA PHE A 218 -19.62 -7.72 -5.18
C PHE A 218 -20.31 -8.37 -3.98
N ASN A 219 -19.64 -9.31 -3.30
CA ASN A 219 -20.19 -10.07 -2.18
C ASN A 219 -19.32 -9.83 -0.93
N SER A 220 -19.78 -8.97 -0.04
CA SER A 220 -19.05 -8.63 1.20
C SER A 220 -18.84 -9.86 2.07
N GLY A 221 -17.60 -10.07 2.51
CA GLY A 221 -17.21 -11.20 3.36
C GLY A 221 -16.86 -12.48 2.59
N GLU A 222 -17.01 -12.52 1.27
CA GLU A 222 -16.59 -13.64 0.45
C GLU A 222 -15.21 -13.43 -0.14
N LEU A 223 -14.49 -14.52 -0.38
CA LEU A 223 -13.18 -14.53 -1.01
C LEU A 223 -13.28 -15.21 -2.39
N ILE A 224 -12.68 -14.58 -3.39
CA ILE A 224 -12.55 -15.16 -4.73
C ILE A 224 -11.33 -16.06 -4.89
N ALA A 225 -10.29 -15.80 -4.10
CA ALA A 225 -9.04 -16.56 -4.14
C ALA A 225 -8.28 -16.47 -2.81
N ALA A 226 -7.46 -17.49 -2.53
CA ALA A 226 -6.41 -17.44 -1.51
C ALA A 226 -5.05 -17.64 -2.19
N ILE A 227 -4.19 -16.63 -2.11
CA ILE A 227 -2.93 -16.59 -2.86
C ILE A 227 -1.76 -16.77 -1.90
N PRO A 228 -0.85 -17.75 -2.15
CA PRO A 228 0.38 -17.87 -1.39
C PRO A 228 1.31 -16.71 -1.69
N ILE A 229 1.79 -16.02 -0.64
CA ILE A 229 2.57 -14.80 -0.75
C ILE A 229 3.91 -14.95 -0.01
N GLU A 230 4.95 -14.50 -0.67
CA GLU A 230 6.19 -13.99 -0.10
C GLU A 230 6.48 -12.67 -0.84
N GLY A 231 6.37 -11.53 -0.14
CA GLY A 231 6.35 -10.19 -0.73
C GLY A 231 5.04 -9.45 -0.44
N ALA A 232 4.61 -8.62 -1.36
CA ALA A 232 3.44 -7.76 -1.19
C ALA A 232 2.23 -8.21 -1.98
N ILE A 233 1.05 -7.96 -1.42
CA ILE A 233 -0.23 -7.95 -2.12
C ILE A 233 -1.01 -6.73 -1.66
N THR A 234 -1.47 -5.91 -2.59
CA THR A 234 -2.22 -4.68 -2.32
C THR A 234 -3.43 -4.61 -3.24
N THR A 235 -4.54 -4.08 -2.74
CA THR A 235 -5.77 -3.97 -3.52
C THR A 235 -6.35 -2.57 -3.42
N SER A 236 -6.54 -1.94 -4.58
CA SER A 236 -7.35 -0.73 -4.70
C SER A 236 -8.76 -1.11 -5.16
N GLY A 237 -9.78 -0.71 -4.40
CA GLY A 237 -11.16 -1.08 -4.65
C GLY A 237 -12.14 0.11 -4.61
N SER A 238 -13.16 0.06 -5.45
CA SER A 238 -14.24 1.06 -5.47
C SER A 238 -15.35 0.78 -4.45
N TYR A 239 -15.24 -0.33 -3.70
CA TYR A 239 -16.25 -0.81 -2.77
C TYR A 239 -15.98 -0.43 -1.31
N GLU A 240 -14.76 -0.03 -0.98
CA GLU A 240 -14.36 0.32 0.39
C GLU A 240 -14.83 1.72 0.79
N LYS A 241 -14.50 2.73 -0.04
CA LYS A 241 -14.89 4.13 0.16
C LYS A 241 -15.51 4.67 -1.12
N TYR A 242 -16.77 5.11 -1.04
CA TYR A 242 -17.51 5.60 -2.21
C TYR A 242 -18.59 6.62 -1.82
N ALA A 243 -19.01 7.41 -2.80
CA ALA A 243 -20.23 8.22 -2.74
C ALA A 243 -21.34 7.55 -3.55
N MET A 244 -22.56 7.59 -3.01
CA MET A 244 -23.77 7.16 -3.74
C MET A 244 -24.52 8.38 -4.26
N ILE A 245 -24.48 8.62 -5.58
CA ILE A 245 -25.09 9.78 -6.20
C ILE A 245 -26.05 9.28 -7.30
N ASN A 246 -27.34 9.61 -7.17
CA ASN A 246 -28.38 9.18 -8.10
C ASN A 246 -28.39 7.65 -8.35
N GLY A 247 -28.20 6.86 -7.30
CA GLY A 247 -28.17 5.38 -7.39
C GLY A 247 -26.89 4.80 -8.00
N LYS A 248 -25.91 5.63 -8.35
CA LYS A 248 -24.62 5.21 -8.91
C LYS A 248 -23.50 5.36 -7.88
N ARG A 249 -22.64 4.32 -7.81
CA ARG A 249 -21.46 4.33 -6.94
C ARG A 249 -20.30 5.03 -7.63
N TYR A 250 -19.64 5.94 -6.90
CA TYR A 250 -18.44 6.67 -7.31
C TYR A 250 -17.31 6.37 -6.34
N ALA A 251 -16.25 5.78 -6.82
CA ALA A 251 -15.09 5.40 -6.01
C ALA A 251 -14.31 6.61 -5.48
N HIS A 252 -13.62 6.44 -4.36
CA HIS A 252 -12.71 7.45 -3.82
C HIS A 252 -11.43 7.65 -4.65
N ILE A 253 -11.17 6.75 -5.62
CA ILE A 253 -10.02 6.85 -6.51
C ILE A 253 -10.39 7.80 -7.65
N ILE A 254 -9.80 8.98 -7.64
CA ILE A 254 -10.08 10.03 -8.62
C ILE A 254 -8.98 10.06 -9.68
N ASN A 255 -9.38 10.23 -10.92
CA ASN A 255 -8.46 10.47 -12.03
C ASN A 255 -7.94 11.91 -11.96
N PRO A 256 -6.64 12.15 -11.71
CA PRO A 256 -6.07 13.49 -11.59
C PRO A 256 -6.23 14.34 -12.86
N ALA A 257 -6.27 13.70 -14.04
CA ALA A 257 -6.42 14.40 -15.31
C ALA A 257 -7.84 14.95 -15.54
N THR A 258 -8.87 14.30 -14.96
CA THR A 258 -10.27 14.71 -15.14
C THR A 258 -10.86 15.37 -13.90
N GLY A 259 -10.37 15.01 -12.71
CA GLY A 259 -10.92 15.40 -11.42
C GLY A 259 -12.18 14.61 -11.01
N TYR A 260 -12.52 13.56 -11.75
CA TYR A 260 -13.67 12.69 -11.48
C TYR A 260 -13.23 11.29 -11.05
N PRO A 261 -14.06 10.55 -10.30
CA PRO A 261 -13.82 9.16 -9.96
C PRO A 261 -13.51 8.27 -11.16
N ALA A 262 -12.55 7.37 -10.99
CA ALA A 262 -12.21 6.37 -11.99
C ALA A 262 -13.38 5.39 -12.17
N THR A 263 -13.54 4.84 -13.37
CA THR A 263 -14.64 3.93 -13.76
C THR A 263 -14.13 2.74 -14.57
N GLY A 264 -14.96 1.70 -14.71
CA GLY A 264 -14.68 0.51 -15.54
C GLY A 264 -13.95 -0.61 -14.80
N LEU A 265 -13.27 -0.32 -13.68
CA LEU A 265 -12.71 -1.32 -12.77
C LEU A 265 -13.30 -1.12 -11.37
N VAL A 266 -13.65 -2.20 -10.71
CA VAL A 266 -14.10 -2.18 -9.30
C VAL A 266 -13.02 -2.59 -8.34
N SER A 267 -12.03 -3.38 -8.80
CA SER A 267 -10.91 -3.84 -7.99
C SER A 267 -9.66 -4.07 -8.86
N VAL A 268 -8.51 -3.69 -8.31
CA VAL A 268 -7.19 -4.00 -8.87
C VAL A 268 -6.30 -4.50 -7.75
N THR A 269 -5.90 -5.76 -7.82
CA THR A 269 -4.94 -6.37 -6.90
C THR A 269 -3.58 -6.50 -7.58
N ILE A 270 -2.54 -5.99 -6.95
CA ILE A 270 -1.15 -6.13 -7.40
C ILE A 270 -0.39 -7.01 -6.42
N ILE A 271 0.36 -7.95 -6.96
CA ILE A 271 1.22 -8.86 -6.22
C ILE A 271 2.66 -8.65 -6.69
N GLY A 272 3.58 -8.40 -5.78
CA GLY A 272 4.98 -8.13 -6.11
C GLY A 272 5.89 -8.07 -4.90
N PRO A 273 7.15 -7.65 -5.06
CA PRO A 273 8.12 -7.64 -3.97
C PRO A 273 7.92 -6.53 -2.93
N HIS A 274 7.30 -5.37 -3.32
CA HIS A 274 7.17 -4.19 -2.47
C HIS A 274 5.74 -3.68 -2.40
N ALA A 275 5.26 -3.42 -1.18
CA ALA A 275 3.91 -2.93 -0.93
C ALA A 275 3.75 -1.46 -1.37
N GLU A 276 4.76 -0.60 -1.14
CA GLU A 276 4.77 0.79 -1.60
C GLU A 276 4.46 0.89 -3.12
N PHE A 277 5.21 0.16 -3.93
CA PHE A 277 5.03 0.20 -5.37
C PHE A 277 3.75 -0.50 -5.82
N SER A 278 3.37 -1.60 -5.18
CA SER A 278 2.14 -2.34 -5.49
C SER A 278 0.90 -1.48 -5.25
N ASN A 279 0.83 -0.73 -4.14
CA ASN A 279 -0.26 0.19 -3.81
C ASN A 279 -0.35 1.32 -4.86
N ALA A 280 0.76 2.00 -5.15
CA ALA A 280 0.77 3.03 -6.18
C ALA A 280 0.36 2.51 -7.56
N MET A 281 0.76 1.28 -7.91
CA MET A 281 0.40 0.65 -9.18
C MET A 281 -1.07 0.21 -9.24
N SER A 282 -1.64 -0.32 -8.15
CA SER A 282 -3.07 -0.67 -8.08
C SER A 282 -3.95 0.56 -8.28
N THR A 283 -3.64 1.66 -7.58
CA THR A 283 -4.31 2.96 -7.74
C THR A 283 -4.15 3.50 -9.16
N SER A 284 -2.93 3.46 -9.72
CA SER A 284 -2.67 3.91 -11.10
C SER A 284 -3.49 3.15 -12.13
N ILE A 285 -3.59 1.82 -11.97
CA ILE A 285 -4.30 0.96 -12.92
C ILE A 285 -5.83 1.16 -12.82
N MET A 286 -6.35 1.43 -11.63
CA MET A 286 -7.76 1.86 -11.48
C MET A 286 -8.07 3.09 -12.36
N VAL A 287 -7.14 4.05 -12.42
CA VAL A 287 -7.27 5.28 -13.22
C VAL A 287 -7.03 5.02 -14.72
N LEU A 288 -5.97 4.26 -15.06
CA LEU A 288 -5.59 3.98 -16.46
C LEU A 288 -6.56 3.04 -17.18
N GLY A 289 -7.27 2.21 -16.41
CA GLY A 289 -8.10 1.16 -16.95
C GLY A 289 -7.29 -0.05 -17.47
N ARG A 290 -8.02 -1.08 -17.91
CA ARG A 290 -7.48 -2.39 -18.28
C ARG A 290 -6.32 -2.36 -19.28
N LYS A 291 -6.53 -1.70 -20.43
CA LYS A 291 -5.57 -1.80 -21.56
C LYS A 291 -4.24 -1.12 -21.22
N ALA A 292 -4.29 0.11 -20.76
CA ALA A 292 -3.09 0.88 -20.41
C ALA A 292 -2.41 0.30 -19.16
N GLY A 293 -3.18 -0.16 -18.17
CA GLY A 293 -2.67 -0.81 -16.96
C GLY A 293 -1.87 -2.08 -17.25
N LEU A 294 -2.39 -2.98 -18.09
CA LEU A 294 -1.66 -4.18 -18.50
C LEU A 294 -0.40 -3.84 -19.32
N GLN A 295 -0.44 -2.81 -20.16
CA GLN A 295 0.72 -2.36 -20.93
C GLN A 295 1.80 -1.78 -20.02
N LEU A 296 1.42 -0.99 -19.02
CA LEU A 296 2.33 -0.47 -18.02
C LEU A 296 3.00 -1.60 -17.24
N LEU A 297 2.23 -2.58 -16.77
CA LEU A 297 2.72 -3.67 -15.94
C LEU A 297 3.71 -4.61 -16.68
N LYS A 298 3.66 -4.67 -18.01
CA LYS A 298 4.66 -5.42 -18.80
C LYS A 298 6.11 -4.95 -18.56
N LYS A 299 6.30 -3.69 -18.19
CA LYS A 299 7.61 -3.12 -17.86
C LYS A 299 8.12 -3.56 -16.48
N TYR A 300 7.27 -4.16 -15.67
CA TYR A 300 7.55 -4.58 -14.29
C TYR A 300 7.27 -6.07 -14.10
N PRO A 301 8.11 -6.96 -14.65
CA PRO A 301 7.85 -8.40 -14.71
C PRO A 301 7.78 -9.10 -13.35
N ALA A 302 8.31 -8.49 -12.29
CA ALA A 302 8.18 -8.99 -10.91
C ALA A 302 6.77 -8.82 -10.34
N TYR A 303 5.93 -7.98 -10.95
CA TYR A 303 4.58 -7.67 -10.48
C TYR A 303 3.53 -8.40 -11.31
N LYS A 304 2.52 -8.92 -10.62
CA LYS A 304 1.35 -9.60 -11.19
C LYS A 304 0.10 -8.80 -10.84
N CYS A 305 -0.93 -8.93 -11.66
CA CYS A 305 -2.16 -8.17 -11.47
C CYS A 305 -3.39 -9.04 -11.68
N LEU A 306 -4.39 -8.83 -10.81
CA LEU A 306 -5.78 -9.21 -11.01
C LEU A 306 -6.62 -7.93 -11.07
N MET A 307 -7.41 -7.78 -12.11
CA MET A 307 -8.40 -6.71 -12.27
C MET A 307 -9.79 -7.31 -12.31
N ILE A 308 -10.74 -6.65 -11.67
CA ILE A 308 -12.16 -7.01 -11.76
C ILE A 308 -12.90 -5.79 -12.31
N THR A 309 -13.65 -6.00 -13.40
CA THR A 309 -14.43 -4.94 -14.05
C THR A 309 -15.74 -4.70 -13.31
N ASP A 310 -16.37 -3.57 -13.59
CA ASP A 310 -17.75 -3.23 -13.15
C ASP A 310 -18.82 -4.20 -13.66
N GLN A 311 -18.48 -5.04 -14.67
CA GLN A 311 -19.32 -6.11 -15.21
C GLN A 311 -18.98 -7.48 -14.61
N GLY A 312 -18.16 -7.56 -13.54
CA GLY A 312 -17.78 -8.82 -12.91
C GLY A 312 -16.74 -9.66 -13.68
N LYS A 313 -16.09 -9.11 -14.71
CA LYS A 313 -15.10 -9.85 -15.49
C LYS A 313 -13.73 -9.83 -14.82
N TYR A 314 -13.15 -11.02 -14.60
CA TYR A 314 -11.79 -11.21 -14.09
C TYR A 314 -10.76 -11.13 -15.22
N ILE A 315 -9.74 -10.33 -15.02
CA ILE A 315 -8.64 -10.12 -15.97
C ILE A 315 -7.31 -10.22 -15.19
N THR A 316 -6.44 -11.11 -15.64
CA THR A 316 -5.13 -11.31 -15.02
C THR A 316 -4.00 -10.90 -15.94
N SER A 317 -2.87 -10.48 -15.35
CA SER A 317 -1.62 -10.43 -16.10
C SER A 317 -1.17 -11.85 -16.48
N PRO A 318 -0.39 -12.05 -17.56
CA PRO A 318 -0.05 -13.38 -18.07
C PRO A 318 0.63 -14.33 -17.07
N ARG A 319 1.27 -13.78 -16.03
CA ARG A 319 2.01 -14.55 -15.02
C ARG A 319 1.17 -14.91 -13.78
N LEU A 320 -0.10 -14.50 -13.71
CA LEU A 320 -1.02 -14.86 -12.63
C LEU A 320 -2.05 -15.87 -13.13
N ASN A 321 -1.88 -17.12 -12.73
CA ASN A 321 -2.89 -18.16 -12.96
C ASN A 321 -3.89 -18.18 -11.80
N LEU A 322 -4.94 -17.36 -11.89
CA LEU A 322 -5.96 -17.25 -10.85
C LEU A 322 -6.69 -18.58 -10.60
N LYS A 323 -6.90 -19.40 -11.64
CA LYS A 323 -7.61 -20.69 -11.51
C LYS A 323 -6.98 -21.61 -10.47
N LYS A 324 -5.64 -21.52 -10.28
CA LYS A 324 -4.91 -22.31 -9.28
C LYS A 324 -5.27 -21.94 -7.83
N TYR A 325 -5.79 -20.74 -7.61
CA TYR A 325 -5.97 -20.14 -6.28
C TYR A 325 -7.43 -19.80 -5.96
N ARG A 326 -8.39 -20.07 -6.86
CA ARG A 326 -9.82 -19.83 -6.63
C ARG A 326 -10.34 -20.68 -5.49
N ILE A 327 -11.20 -20.11 -4.65
CA ILE A 327 -11.86 -20.79 -3.52
C ILE A 327 -13.20 -21.36 -3.95
N SER A 328 -13.90 -20.71 -4.89
CA SER A 328 -15.19 -21.17 -5.47
C SER A 328 -15.11 -21.16 -6.99
N GLU A 329 -15.81 -22.12 -7.61
CA GLU A 329 -16.05 -22.15 -9.06
C GLU A 329 -17.13 -21.14 -9.48
#